data_f0395e833c0493e10c5aa62bceca0693
#
_entry.id   f0395e833c0493e10c5aa62bceca0693
#
_cell.length_a   1.000
_cell.length_b   1.000
_cell.length_c   1.000
_cell.angle_alpha   90.00
_cell.angle_beta   90.00
_cell.angle_gamma   90.00
#
_symmetry.space_group_name_H-M   'P 1'
#
loop_
_entity.id
_entity.type
_entity.pdbx_description
1 polymer ?
#
loop_
_entity_poly.entity_id
_entity_poly.type
_entity_poly.pdbx_seq_one_letter_code
_entity_poly.pdbx_strand_id
1 'polypeptide(L)'
;MNDAARRIQRVYLTLTLGNTIAASFIWGINTLFLLDAGLSNLEAFAANAFFTAGMVLFEVPTGVVADGWGRRVSFLLGTITLAASTYLYYVMWQISAPFWMWAVVSVLLGLGFTFFSGAVEAWLVDALRFSGYEGGLETVLGRGQMVQGVAMLLGSVAGGVIAQATNLGVPFLLRVLVLVAMFAVALWLMHDVGFSPERSTHPLEATRAVLAASIDNGLKNPPVRYVMLAAPFSAGVGIYVFYALQPYLLDLFGDPHAYSIAGLAAAIVAGSQVLGGWLAPLARRLFHKRTSVLILGSVVGAVILLVLGFTRVFWIALVLLALWAVVGSAATPVRQAYVNDLIPSKQRATVLSFDSLMGSSGGVVVQPLLGRGADLYGYPASLAMAGVIEIIAVPFLIASRRQSASADRSTSTPAGTDQQGPAKDEWQPGPAA
;
A
#
# COMPACT_ATOMS: atom_id res chain seq x y z
N MET A 1 -4.31 30.64 -7.04
CA MET A 1 -3.43 29.65 -7.72
C MET A 1 -3.08 30.21 -9.08
N ASN A 2 -1.81 30.41 -9.38
CA ASN A 2 -1.34 30.93 -10.68
C ASN A 2 -1.49 29.85 -11.78
N ASP A 3 -1.34 30.22 -13.06
CA ASP A 3 -1.56 29.29 -14.17
C ASP A 3 -0.54 28.15 -14.22
N ALA A 4 0.70 28.41 -13.79
CA ALA A 4 1.74 27.39 -13.69
C ALA A 4 1.36 26.29 -12.67
N ALA A 5 0.94 26.68 -11.47
CA ALA A 5 0.49 25.73 -10.44
C ALA A 5 -0.76 24.95 -10.86
N ARG A 6 -1.70 25.57 -11.61
CA ARG A 6 -2.86 24.86 -12.18
C ARG A 6 -2.43 23.82 -13.20
N ARG A 7 -1.45 24.13 -14.04
CA ARG A 7 -0.91 23.19 -15.03
C ARG A 7 -0.22 22.01 -14.34
N ILE A 8 0.62 22.26 -13.34
CA ILE A 8 1.30 21.22 -12.55
C ILE A 8 0.27 20.30 -11.90
N GLN A 9 -0.75 20.86 -11.25
CA GLN A 9 -1.82 20.07 -10.63
C GLN A 9 -2.57 19.21 -11.65
N ARG A 10 -2.90 19.72 -12.84
CA ARG A 10 -3.56 18.95 -13.90
C ARG A 10 -2.68 17.77 -14.35
N VAL A 11 -1.38 18.00 -14.56
CA VAL A 11 -0.45 16.93 -14.93
C VAL A 11 -0.42 15.86 -13.84
N TYR A 12 -0.27 16.26 -12.57
CA TYR A 12 -0.31 15.34 -11.42
C TYR A 12 -1.58 14.47 -11.40
N LEU A 13 -2.75 15.12 -11.52
CA LEU A 13 -4.03 14.39 -11.49
C LEU A 13 -4.19 13.44 -12.70
N THR A 14 -3.68 13.84 -13.87
CA THR A 14 -3.68 12.98 -15.07
C THR A 14 -2.79 11.76 -14.90
N LEU A 15 -1.56 11.94 -14.38
CA LEU A 15 -0.64 10.83 -14.12
C LEU A 15 -1.20 9.89 -13.04
N THR A 16 -1.75 10.44 -11.96
CA THR A 16 -2.40 9.67 -10.89
C THR A 16 -3.59 8.88 -11.42
N LEU A 17 -4.47 9.52 -12.20
CA LEU A 17 -5.63 8.86 -12.82
C LEU A 17 -5.19 7.71 -13.72
N GLY A 18 -4.28 7.98 -14.66
CA GLY A 18 -3.86 6.98 -15.64
C GLY A 18 -3.16 5.77 -14.99
N ASN A 19 -2.24 6.02 -14.04
CA ASN A 19 -1.56 4.94 -13.34
C ASN A 19 -2.52 4.10 -12.49
N THR A 20 -3.46 4.74 -11.81
CA THR A 20 -4.43 4.01 -10.98
C THR A 20 -5.40 3.20 -11.84
N ILE A 21 -5.89 3.75 -12.96
CA ILE A 21 -6.73 2.98 -13.91
C ILE A 21 -5.93 1.79 -14.47
N ALA A 22 -4.69 2.00 -14.90
CA ALA A 22 -3.84 0.92 -15.41
C ALA A 22 -3.66 -0.20 -14.37
N ALA A 23 -3.43 0.14 -13.10
CA ALA A 23 -3.32 -0.83 -12.03
C ALA A 23 -4.64 -1.55 -11.76
N SER A 24 -5.73 -0.81 -11.65
CA SER A 24 -7.04 -1.33 -11.21
C SER A 24 -7.73 -2.22 -12.23
N PHE A 25 -7.43 -2.12 -13.53
CA PHE A 25 -7.94 -3.05 -14.53
C PHE A 25 -7.65 -4.51 -14.22
N ILE A 26 -6.53 -4.80 -13.58
CA ILE A 26 -6.14 -6.18 -13.27
C ILE A 26 -6.31 -6.54 -11.79
N TRP A 27 -6.52 -5.59 -10.89
CA TRP A 27 -6.56 -5.85 -9.44
C TRP A 27 -7.65 -6.83 -9.02
N GLY A 28 -8.82 -6.77 -9.65
CA GLY A 28 -9.94 -7.67 -9.34
C GLY A 28 -9.85 -9.05 -9.98
N ILE A 29 -8.88 -9.28 -10.87
CA ILE A 29 -8.80 -10.50 -11.69
C ILE A 29 -7.39 -11.12 -11.75
N ASN A 30 -6.41 -10.53 -11.08
CA ASN A 30 -5.01 -10.93 -11.21
C ASN A 30 -4.78 -12.40 -10.84
N THR A 31 -5.36 -12.86 -9.72
CA THR A 31 -5.23 -14.26 -9.31
C THR A 31 -5.93 -15.20 -10.27
N LEU A 32 -7.10 -14.82 -10.76
CA LEU A 32 -7.85 -15.60 -11.76
C LEU A 32 -7.06 -15.76 -13.05
N PHE A 33 -6.38 -14.70 -13.51
CA PHE A 33 -5.52 -14.72 -14.68
C PHE A 33 -4.33 -15.69 -14.51
N LEU A 34 -3.70 -15.71 -13.33
CA LEU A 34 -2.59 -16.61 -13.04
C LEU A 34 -3.06 -18.07 -13.00
N LEU A 35 -4.22 -18.33 -12.40
CA LEU A 35 -4.82 -19.68 -12.37
C LEU A 35 -5.24 -20.14 -13.76
N ASP A 36 -5.82 -19.27 -14.58
CA ASP A 36 -6.21 -19.55 -15.97
C ASP A 36 -4.98 -19.82 -16.87
N ALA A 37 -3.81 -19.26 -16.52
CA ALA A 37 -2.54 -19.59 -17.16
C ALA A 37 -2.03 -21.02 -16.84
N GLY A 38 -2.74 -21.77 -15.99
CA GLY A 38 -2.39 -23.14 -15.57
C GLY A 38 -1.53 -23.22 -14.31
N LEU A 39 -1.30 -22.13 -13.61
CA LEU A 39 -0.59 -22.15 -12.33
C LEU A 39 -1.47 -22.72 -11.22
N SER A 40 -0.89 -23.50 -10.31
CA SER A 40 -1.53 -23.90 -9.05
C SER A 40 -1.73 -22.67 -8.14
N ASN A 41 -2.54 -22.80 -7.09
CA ASN A 41 -2.67 -21.73 -6.09
C ASN A 41 -1.33 -21.37 -5.46
N LEU A 42 -0.51 -22.38 -5.08
CA LEU A 42 0.84 -22.13 -4.59
C LEU A 42 1.64 -21.26 -5.55
N GLU A 43 1.66 -21.59 -6.84
CA GLU A 43 2.43 -20.87 -7.85
C GLU A 43 1.87 -19.46 -8.11
N ALA A 44 0.56 -19.30 -8.19
CA ALA A 44 -0.09 -18.00 -8.38
C ALA A 44 0.21 -17.05 -7.20
N PHE A 45 0.08 -17.53 -5.96
CA PHE A 45 0.42 -16.73 -4.77
C PHE A 45 1.93 -16.55 -4.60
N ALA A 46 2.76 -17.52 -5.03
CA ALA A 46 4.20 -17.34 -5.08
C ALA A 46 4.60 -16.28 -6.11
N ALA A 47 3.98 -16.22 -7.28
CA ALA A 47 4.22 -15.14 -8.25
C ALA A 47 3.91 -13.76 -7.64
N ASN A 48 2.78 -13.61 -6.92
CA ASN A 48 2.47 -12.39 -6.18
C ASN A 48 3.47 -12.12 -5.05
N ALA A 49 4.00 -13.15 -4.39
CA ALA A 49 5.06 -13.02 -3.39
C ALA A 49 6.38 -12.54 -4.01
N PHE A 50 6.75 -13.01 -5.22
CA PHE A 50 7.91 -12.50 -5.97
C PHE A 50 7.74 -11.03 -6.39
N PHE A 51 6.53 -10.61 -6.77
CA PHE A 51 6.22 -9.18 -6.96
C PHE A 51 6.47 -8.37 -5.68
N THR A 52 5.97 -8.84 -4.54
CA THR A 52 6.18 -8.20 -3.23
C THR A 52 7.66 -8.19 -2.84
N ALA A 53 8.40 -9.29 -3.10
CA ALA A 53 9.84 -9.36 -2.88
C ALA A 53 10.60 -8.37 -3.76
N GLY A 54 10.20 -8.22 -5.03
CA GLY A 54 10.75 -7.20 -5.93
C GLY A 54 10.55 -5.79 -5.38
N MET A 55 9.37 -5.47 -4.85
CA MET A 55 9.13 -4.19 -4.19
C MET A 55 10.07 -3.97 -3.00
N VAL A 56 10.19 -4.95 -2.11
CA VAL A 56 11.07 -4.88 -0.93
C VAL A 56 12.53 -4.66 -1.32
N LEU A 57 13.01 -5.39 -2.33
CA LEU A 57 14.41 -5.33 -2.76
C LEU A 57 14.78 -4.00 -3.44
N PHE A 58 13.86 -3.44 -4.23
CA PHE A 58 14.15 -2.30 -5.09
C PHE A 58 13.65 -0.96 -4.55
N GLU A 59 12.88 -0.90 -3.46
CA GLU A 59 12.33 0.33 -2.88
C GLU A 59 13.43 1.38 -2.64
N VAL A 60 14.51 1.01 -1.95
CA VAL A 60 15.61 1.94 -1.67
C VAL A 60 16.44 2.26 -2.92
N PRO A 61 16.88 1.29 -3.75
CA PRO A 61 17.62 1.59 -4.98
C PRO A 61 16.89 2.52 -5.95
N THR A 62 15.59 2.34 -6.14
CA THR A 62 14.80 3.20 -7.04
C THR A 62 14.56 4.59 -6.46
N GLY A 63 14.48 4.72 -5.13
CA GLY A 63 14.47 6.02 -4.46
C GLY A 63 15.74 6.81 -4.75
N VAL A 64 16.93 6.17 -4.67
CA VAL A 64 18.22 6.81 -5.01
C VAL A 64 18.25 7.24 -6.48
N VAL A 65 17.68 6.46 -7.39
CA VAL A 65 17.57 6.85 -8.81
C VAL A 65 16.68 8.09 -8.95
N ALA A 66 15.53 8.14 -8.26
CA ALA A 66 14.63 9.28 -8.29
C ALA A 66 15.30 10.56 -7.74
N ASP A 67 16.10 10.45 -6.67
CA ASP A 67 16.79 11.57 -6.04
C ASP A 67 18.03 12.03 -6.84
N GLY A 68 18.69 11.11 -7.55
CA GLY A 68 19.91 11.41 -8.32
C GLY A 68 19.66 11.80 -9.78
N TRP A 69 18.74 11.12 -10.46
CA TRP A 69 18.49 11.28 -11.89
C TRP A 69 17.24 12.10 -12.21
N GLY A 70 16.38 12.34 -11.22
CA GLY A 70 15.15 13.13 -11.33
C GLY A 70 13.88 12.29 -11.25
N ARG A 71 12.83 12.94 -10.80
CA ARG A 71 11.49 12.34 -10.58
C ARG A 71 10.86 11.88 -11.89
N ARG A 72 11.07 12.67 -12.97
CA ARG A 72 10.59 12.33 -14.32
C ARG A 72 11.26 11.07 -14.84
N VAL A 73 12.58 10.94 -14.69
CA VAL A 73 13.32 9.76 -15.15
C VAL A 73 12.83 8.52 -14.41
N SER A 74 12.67 8.59 -13.09
CA SER A 74 12.11 7.50 -12.29
C SER A 74 10.73 7.10 -12.79
N PHE A 75 9.83 8.05 -13.01
CA PHE A 75 8.49 7.78 -13.53
C PHE A 75 8.51 7.09 -14.89
N LEU A 76 9.34 7.56 -15.83
CA LEU A 76 9.46 6.97 -17.17
C LEU A 76 10.01 5.54 -17.11
N LEU A 77 11.03 5.28 -16.28
CA LEU A 77 11.57 3.93 -16.05
C LEU A 77 10.51 3.01 -15.45
N GLY A 78 9.76 3.49 -14.46
CA GLY A 78 8.65 2.74 -13.86
C GLY A 78 7.59 2.37 -14.88
N THR A 79 7.15 3.34 -15.66
CA THR A 79 6.08 3.15 -16.66
C THR A 79 6.48 2.14 -17.74
N ILE A 80 7.71 2.25 -18.29
CA ILE A 80 8.17 1.31 -19.32
C ILE A 80 8.40 -0.10 -18.74
N THR A 81 8.96 -0.20 -17.53
CA THR A 81 9.17 -1.49 -16.86
C THR A 81 7.85 -2.18 -16.57
N LEU A 82 6.85 -1.44 -16.06
CA LEU A 82 5.51 -1.99 -15.83
C LEU A 82 4.80 -2.38 -17.13
N ALA A 83 4.91 -1.57 -18.18
CA ALA A 83 4.33 -1.90 -19.48
C ALA A 83 4.95 -3.17 -20.07
N ALA A 84 6.28 -3.24 -20.09
CA ALA A 84 7.02 -4.40 -20.60
C ALA A 84 6.71 -5.67 -19.80
N SER A 85 6.79 -5.63 -18.48
CA SER A 85 6.52 -6.79 -17.62
C SER A 85 5.04 -7.21 -17.67
N THR A 86 4.10 -6.27 -17.78
CA THR A 86 2.68 -6.60 -18.00
C THR A 86 2.45 -7.27 -19.37
N TYR A 87 3.12 -6.79 -20.40
CA TYR A 87 3.07 -7.43 -21.72
C TYR A 87 3.68 -8.84 -21.70
N LEU A 88 4.79 -9.04 -20.99
CA LEU A 88 5.37 -10.36 -20.79
C LEU A 88 4.40 -11.31 -20.04
N TYR A 89 3.66 -10.81 -19.05
CA TYR A 89 2.59 -11.58 -18.40
C TYR A 89 1.56 -12.08 -19.42
N TYR A 90 1.10 -11.19 -20.30
CA TYR A 90 0.17 -11.58 -21.38
C TYR A 90 0.78 -12.64 -22.31
N VAL A 91 2.03 -12.49 -22.73
CA VAL A 91 2.71 -13.48 -23.58
C VAL A 91 2.85 -14.83 -22.86
N MET A 92 3.26 -14.82 -21.58
CA MET A 92 3.41 -16.03 -20.77
C MET A 92 2.08 -16.76 -20.59
N TRP A 93 0.98 -16.03 -20.45
CA TRP A 93 -0.37 -16.61 -20.42
C TRP A 93 -0.72 -17.33 -21.73
N GLN A 94 -0.38 -16.74 -22.88
CA GLN A 94 -0.63 -17.33 -24.20
C GLN A 94 0.13 -18.63 -24.45
N ILE A 95 1.33 -18.76 -23.91
CA ILE A 95 2.21 -19.92 -24.12
C ILE A 95 2.20 -20.91 -22.95
N SER A 96 1.35 -20.70 -21.95
CA SER A 96 1.33 -21.50 -20.70
C SER A 96 2.73 -21.67 -20.11
N ALA A 97 3.42 -20.55 -19.90
CA ALA A 97 4.83 -20.52 -19.52
C ALA A 97 5.08 -21.22 -18.17
N PRO A 98 6.25 -21.83 -17.96
CA PRO A 98 6.61 -22.45 -16.67
C PRO A 98 6.75 -21.42 -15.55
N PHE A 99 6.48 -21.83 -14.31
CA PHE A 99 6.41 -20.97 -13.13
C PHE A 99 7.63 -20.04 -12.95
N TRP A 100 8.86 -20.51 -13.21
CA TRP A 100 10.07 -19.69 -13.00
C TRP A 100 10.05 -18.39 -13.84
N MET A 101 9.44 -18.39 -15.02
CA MET A 101 9.28 -17.18 -15.86
C MET A 101 8.35 -16.18 -15.16
N TRP A 102 7.26 -16.66 -14.58
CA TRP A 102 6.34 -15.82 -13.79
C TRP A 102 7.05 -15.22 -12.59
N ALA A 103 7.86 -15.99 -11.87
CA ALA A 103 8.64 -15.50 -10.74
C ALA A 103 9.58 -14.34 -11.15
N VAL A 104 10.34 -14.50 -12.23
CA VAL A 104 11.26 -13.46 -12.73
C VAL A 104 10.51 -12.20 -13.14
N VAL A 105 9.45 -12.34 -13.93
CA VAL A 105 8.70 -11.17 -14.44
C VAL A 105 7.90 -10.51 -13.31
N SER A 106 7.47 -11.25 -12.28
CA SER A 106 6.87 -10.68 -11.06
C SER A 106 7.85 -9.77 -10.32
N VAL A 107 9.12 -10.17 -10.20
CA VAL A 107 10.17 -9.31 -9.61
C VAL A 107 10.36 -8.04 -10.43
N LEU A 108 10.33 -8.11 -11.77
CA LEU A 108 10.39 -6.94 -12.65
C LEU A 108 9.15 -6.03 -12.52
N LEU A 109 7.96 -6.62 -12.33
CA LEU A 109 6.75 -5.85 -11.99
C LEU A 109 6.94 -5.09 -10.67
N GLY A 110 7.51 -5.74 -9.65
CA GLY A 110 7.85 -5.12 -8.37
C GLY A 110 8.81 -3.95 -8.54
N LEU A 111 9.89 -4.14 -9.30
CA LEU A 111 10.84 -3.08 -9.66
C LEU A 111 10.14 -1.91 -10.36
N GLY A 112 9.30 -2.18 -11.35
CA GLY A 112 8.54 -1.13 -12.04
C GLY A 112 7.65 -0.34 -11.10
N PHE A 113 7.02 -1.00 -10.13
CA PHE A 113 6.15 -0.37 -9.14
C PHE A 113 6.93 0.56 -8.19
N THR A 114 8.12 0.17 -7.74
CA THR A 114 8.93 0.98 -6.82
C THR A 114 9.45 2.28 -7.43
N PHE A 115 9.63 2.36 -8.75
CA PHE A 115 9.94 3.62 -9.43
C PHE A 115 8.83 4.68 -9.34
N PHE A 116 7.58 4.28 -9.10
CA PHE A 116 6.47 5.21 -8.84
C PHE A 116 6.37 5.63 -7.39
N SER A 117 6.83 4.80 -6.46
CA SER A 117 6.69 5.02 -5.03
C SER A 117 7.29 6.36 -4.64
N GLY A 118 6.44 7.31 -4.25
CA GLY A 118 6.81 8.66 -3.83
C GLY A 118 7.32 9.61 -4.92
N ALA A 119 7.67 9.14 -6.13
CA ALA A 119 8.27 9.98 -7.17
C ALA A 119 7.31 11.05 -7.71
N VAL A 120 6.04 10.69 -7.89
CA VAL A 120 5.01 11.60 -8.45
C VAL A 120 4.62 12.67 -7.43
N GLU A 121 4.48 12.30 -6.16
CA GLU A 121 4.18 13.22 -5.07
C GLU A 121 5.35 14.17 -4.79
N ALA A 122 6.59 13.66 -4.79
CA ALA A 122 7.78 14.48 -4.62
C ALA A 122 7.93 15.48 -5.78
N TRP A 123 7.74 15.03 -7.03
CA TRP A 123 7.70 15.93 -8.20
C TRP A 123 6.65 17.02 -8.06
N LEU A 124 5.44 16.67 -7.62
CA LEU A 124 4.37 17.64 -7.41
C LEU A 124 4.78 18.72 -6.41
N VAL A 125 5.35 18.31 -5.28
CA VAL A 125 5.76 19.24 -4.20
C VAL A 125 6.86 20.18 -4.70
N ASP A 126 7.90 19.63 -5.36
CA ASP A 126 9.02 20.40 -5.88
C ASP A 126 8.55 21.42 -6.95
N ALA A 127 7.73 20.98 -7.91
CA ALA A 127 7.20 21.82 -8.96
C ALA A 127 6.24 22.91 -8.45
N LEU A 128 5.38 22.60 -7.48
CA LEU A 128 4.48 23.59 -6.86
C LEU A 128 5.26 24.65 -6.10
N ARG A 129 6.25 24.25 -5.29
CA ARG A 129 7.13 25.19 -4.57
C ARG A 129 7.88 26.11 -5.52
N PHE A 130 8.47 25.56 -6.58
CA PHE A 130 9.16 26.33 -7.59
C PHE A 130 8.24 27.34 -8.32
N SER A 131 6.96 26.98 -8.54
CA SER A 131 5.97 27.87 -9.15
C SER A 131 5.45 28.97 -8.22
N GLY A 132 5.96 29.07 -6.98
CA GLY A 132 5.49 30.04 -5.98
C GLY A 132 4.09 29.74 -5.45
N TYR A 133 3.71 28.47 -5.37
CA TYR A 133 2.43 28.07 -4.81
C TYR A 133 2.42 28.20 -3.28
N GLU A 134 1.62 29.11 -2.75
CA GLU A 134 1.48 29.38 -1.31
C GLU A 134 0.27 28.67 -0.67
N GLY A 135 -0.49 27.91 -1.44
CA GLY A 135 -1.65 27.17 -0.92
C GLY A 135 -1.27 25.90 -0.17
N GLY A 136 -2.21 25.33 0.59
CA GLY A 136 -2.00 24.06 1.32
C GLY A 136 -1.80 22.88 0.37
N LEU A 137 -0.68 22.18 0.52
CA LEU A 137 -0.37 20.96 -0.23
C LEU A 137 -1.41 19.86 0.04
N GLU A 138 -2.01 19.85 1.24
CA GLU A 138 -3.03 18.91 1.66
C GLU A 138 -4.24 18.91 0.71
N THR A 139 -4.60 20.10 0.21
CA THR A 139 -5.72 20.23 -0.74
C THR A 139 -5.42 19.57 -2.08
N VAL A 140 -4.18 19.69 -2.57
CA VAL A 140 -3.78 19.13 -3.87
C VAL A 140 -3.60 17.61 -3.74
N LEU A 141 -2.93 17.16 -2.69
CA LEU A 141 -2.75 15.74 -2.39
C LEU A 141 -4.09 15.05 -2.12
N GLY A 142 -5.00 15.70 -1.37
CA GLY A 142 -6.36 15.20 -1.14
C GLY A 142 -7.17 15.01 -2.43
N ARG A 143 -7.03 15.92 -3.41
CA ARG A 143 -7.62 15.73 -4.75
C ARG A 143 -7.02 14.52 -5.47
N GLY A 144 -5.69 14.31 -5.35
CA GLY A 144 -5.02 13.12 -5.87
C GLY A 144 -5.61 11.83 -5.29
N GLN A 145 -5.79 11.79 -3.96
CA GLN A 145 -6.39 10.65 -3.27
C GLN A 145 -7.84 10.37 -3.72
N MET A 146 -8.64 11.43 -3.93
CA MET A 146 -10.00 11.26 -4.46
C MET A 146 -10.00 10.69 -5.88
N VAL A 147 -9.14 11.21 -6.77
CA VAL A 147 -8.97 10.71 -8.13
C VAL A 147 -8.52 9.24 -8.12
N GLN A 148 -7.56 8.91 -7.27
CA GLN A 148 -7.08 7.53 -7.09
C GLN A 148 -8.20 6.60 -6.62
N GLY A 149 -8.98 6.98 -5.61
CA GLY A 149 -10.10 6.19 -5.10
C GLY A 149 -11.17 5.92 -6.16
N VAL A 150 -11.59 6.95 -6.89
CA VAL A 150 -12.58 6.81 -7.98
C VAL A 150 -12.03 5.94 -9.12
N ALA A 151 -10.80 6.18 -9.54
CA ALA A 151 -10.13 5.38 -10.59
C ALA A 151 -10.00 3.92 -10.20
N MET A 152 -9.69 3.64 -8.93
CA MET A 152 -9.58 2.28 -8.40
C MET A 152 -10.92 1.54 -8.46
N LEU A 153 -11.99 2.17 -8.00
CA LEU A 153 -13.34 1.59 -8.01
C LEU A 153 -13.79 1.31 -9.45
N LEU A 154 -13.73 2.32 -10.32
CA LEU A 154 -14.18 2.20 -11.69
C LEU A 154 -13.33 1.21 -12.49
N GLY A 155 -12.01 1.25 -12.34
CA GLY A 155 -11.09 0.38 -13.06
C GLY A 155 -11.22 -1.09 -12.64
N SER A 156 -11.43 -1.38 -11.34
CA SER A 156 -11.63 -2.76 -10.88
C SER A 156 -12.91 -3.39 -11.44
N VAL A 157 -14.02 -2.63 -11.43
CA VAL A 157 -15.28 -3.09 -12.05
C VAL A 157 -15.11 -3.24 -13.56
N ALA A 158 -14.54 -2.23 -14.22
CA ALA A 158 -14.33 -2.26 -15.67
C ALA A 158 -13.44 -3.44 -16.09
N GLY A 159 -12.35 -3.71 -15.36
CA GLY A 159 -11.46 -4.84 -15.59
C GLY A 159 -12.19 -6.19 -15.56
N GLY A 160 -13.02 -6.43 -14.55
CA GLY A 160 -13.84 -7.63 -14.44
C GLY A 160 -14.88 -7.77 -15.56
N VAL A 161 -15.59 -6.66 -15.88
CA VAL A 161 -16.60 -6.65 -16.97
C VAL A 161 -15.96 -6.90 -18.33
N ILE A 162 -14.81 -6.26 -18.62
CA ILE A 162 -14.08 -6.45 -19.87
C ILE A 162 -13.56 -7.89 -19.95
N ALA A 163 -12.99 -8.43 -18.86
CA ALA A 163 -12.55 -9.82 -18.83
C ALA A 163 -13.69 -10.80 -19.13
N GLN A 164 -14.86 -10.57 -18.55
CA GLN A 164 -16.05 -11.41 -18.80
C GLN A 164 -16.59 -11.29 -20.21
N ALA A 165 -16.58 -10.10 -20.79
CA ALA A 165 -17.05 -9.86 -22.18
C ALA A 165 -16.08 -10.35 -23.24
N THR A 166 -14.80 -10.60 -22.87
CA THR A 166 -13.73 -10.94 -23.81
C THR A 166 -12.93 -12.16 -23.31
N ASN A 167 -11.85 -11.91 -22.59
CA ASN A 167 -11.03 -12.88 -21.86
C ASN A 167 -10.15 -12.17 -20.82
N LEU A 168 -9.50 -12.94 -19.95
CA LEU A 168 -8.64 -12.40 -18.86
C LEU A 168 -7.40 -11.65 -19.37
N GLY A 169 -6.96 -11.87 -20.60
CA GLY A 169 -5.78 -11.19 -21.17
C GLY A 169 -6.04 -9.76 -21.63
N VAL A 170 -7.28 -9.42 -22.04
CA VAL A 170 -7.60 -8.07 -22.58
C VAL A 170 -7.40 -6.96 -21.55
N PRO A 171 -7.79 -7.08 -20.28
CA PRO A 171 -7.47 -6.07 -19.26
C PRO A 171 -5.96 -5.83 -19.08
N PHE A 172 -5.11 -6.87 -19.25
CA PHE A 172 -3.65 -6.72 -19.22
C PHE A 172 -3.15 -5.93 -20.42
N LEU A 173 -3.66 -6.16 -21.62
CA LEU A 173 -3.33 -5.36 -22.81
C LEU A 173 -3.79 -3.92 -22.68
N LEU A 174 -4.99 -3.67 -22.13
CA LEU A 174 -5.46 -2.31 -21.86
C LEU A 174 -4.57 -1.60 -20.82
N ARG A 175 -4.12 -2.31 -19.80
CA ARG A 175 -3.12 -1.78 -18.85
C ARG A 175 -1.84 -1.36 -19.57
N VAL A 176 -1.30 -2.20 -20.46
CA VAL A 176 -0.11 -1.86 -21.25
C VAL A 176 -0.36 -0.60 -22.08
N LEU A 177 -1.49 -0.50 -22.76
CA LEU A 177 -1.86 0.66 -23.58
C LEU A 177 -1.92 1.95 -22.74
N VAL A 178 -2.57 1.89 -21.58
CA VAL A 178 -2.65 3.06 -20.67
C VAL A 178 -1.26 3.44 -20.13
N LEU A 179 -0.43 2.46 -19.76
CA LEU A 179 0.94 2.74 -19.32
C LEU A 179 1.79 3.39 -20.42
N VAL A 180 1.70 2.93 -21.65
CA VAL A 180 2.37 3.55 -22.81
C VAL A 180 1.85 4.98 -23.04
N ALA A 181 0.54 5.20 -22.90
CA ALA A 181 -0.02 6.55 -22.98
C ALA A 181 0.51 7.44 -21.84
N MET A 182 0.62 6.93 -20.60
CA MET A 182 1.18 7.68 -19.47
C MET A 182 2.66 7.96 -19.63
N PHE A 183 3.42 7.04 -20.25
CA PHE A 183 4.81 7.29 -20.63
C PHE A 183 4.90 8.50 -21.59
N ALA A 184 4.06 8.55 -22.64
CA ALA A 184 4.04 9.68 -23.56
C ALA A 184 3.61 10.98 -22.87
N VAL A 185 2.58 10.94 -22.01
CA VAL A 185 2.13 12.10 -21.23
C VAL A 185 3.25 12.62 -20.33
N ALA A 186 3.95 11.73 -19.62
CA ALA A 186 5.05 12.13 -18.75
C ALA A 186 6.24 12.66 -19.56
N LEU A 187 6.54 12.06 -20.71
CA LEU A 187 7.61 12.51 -21.59
C LEU A 187 7.41 13.97 -22.07
N TRP A 188 6.17 14.38 -22.30
CA TRP A 188 5.88 15.71 -22.82
C TRP A 188 5.48 16.74 -21.77
N LEU A 189 4.84 16.32 -20.67
CA LEU A 189 4.25 17.25 -19.70
C LEU A 189 4.93 17.26 -18.34
N MET A 190 5.61 16.18 -17.96
CA MET A 190 6.33 16.11 -16.68
C MET A 190 7.76 16.64 -16.85
N HIS A 191 8.08 17.77 -16.20
CA HIS A 191 9.40 18.40 -16.22
C HIS A 191 9.87 18.52 -14.77
N ASP A 192 11.13 18.18 -14.51
CA ASP A 192 11.75 18.27 -13.19
C ASP A 192 12.10 19.73 -12.82
N VAL A 193 11.05 20.54 -12.67
CA VAL A 193 11.16 21.96 -12.32
C VAL A 193 11.32 22.06 -10.80
N GLY A 194 12.34 22.79 -10.34
CA GLY A 194 12.64 22.96 -8.92
C GLY A 194 13.37 21.75 -8.29
N PHE A 195 13.69 20.73 -9.07
CA PHE A 195 14.45 19.57 -8.61
C PHE A 195 15.95 19.91 -8.47
N SER A 196 16.55 19.51 -7.35
CA SER A 196 17.98 19.62 -7.09
C SER A 196 18.52 18.20 -6.86
N PRO A 197 19.38 17.67 -7.77
CA PRO A 197 19.87 16.29 -7.63
C PRO A 197 20.76 16.12 -6.41
N GLU A 198 20.43 15.14 -5.56
CA GLU A 198 21.32 14.67 -4.50
C GLU A 198 22.20 13.53 -5.01
N ARG A 199 23.46 13.86 -5.38
CA ARG A 199 24.42 12.91 -6.00
C ARG A 199 25.29 12.14 -4.99
N SER A 200 24.93 12.11 -3.71
CA SER A 200 25.91 11.83 -2.66
C SER A 200 26.02 10.40 -2.16
N THR A 201 25.12 9.48 -2.50
CA THR A 201 25.18 8.12 -1.91
C THR A 201 25.09 7.00 -2.93
N HIS A 202 26.01 6.03 -2.82
CA HIS A 202 25.90 4.77 -3.54
C HIS A 202 24.66 4.00 -3.02
N PRO A 203 23.82 3.38 -3.88
CA PRO A 203 22.58 2.71 -3.45
C PRO A 203 22.75 1.71 -2.30
N LEU A 204 23.87 0.98 -2.26
CA LEU A 204 24.17 0.04 -1.19
C LEU A 204 24.47 0.74 0.14
N GLU A 205 25.13 1.90 0.11
CA GLU A 205 25.42 2.71 1.31
C GLU A 205 24.13 3.32 1.86
N ALA A 206 23.26 3.83 0.97
CA ALA A 206 21.95 4.32 1.34
C ALA A 206 21.10 3.22 2.00
N THR A 207 21.05 2.02 1.41
CA THR A 207 20.34 0.87 1.99
C THR A 207 20.90 0.50 3.36
N ARG A 208 22.22 0.48 3.52
CA ARG A 208 22.88 0.18 4.80
C ARG A 208 22.57 1.25 5.86
N ALA A 209 22.58 2.53 5.47
CA ALA A 209 22.23 3.64 6.36
C ALA A 209 20.75 3.56 6.81
N VAL A 210 19.82 3.28 5.89
CA VAL A 210 18.39 3.06 6.19
C VAL A 210 18.22 1.89 7.16
N LEU A 211 18.86 0.76 6.93
CA LEU A 211 18.81 -0.40 7.81
C LEU A 211 19.37 -0.09 9.21
N ALA A 212 20.54 0.57 9.30
CA ALA A 212 21.14 0.92 10.58
C ALA A 212 20.25 1.87 11.39
N ALA A 213 19.75 2.94 10.77
CA ALA A 213 18.85 3.88 11.42
C ALA A 213 17.53 3.22 11.86
N SER A 214 17.01 2.27 11.09
CA SER A 214 15.79 1.53 11.38
C SER A 214 15.96 0.54 12.53
N ILE A 215 17.13 -0.09 12.62
CA ILE A 215 17.47 -0.95 13.78
C ILE A 215 17.59 -0.10 15.04
N ASP A 216 18.30 1.02 14.98
CA ASP A 216 18.57 1.86 16.15
C ASP A 216 17.29 2.55 16.69
N ASN A 217 16.44 3.06 15.82
CA ASN A 217 15.27 3.85 16.22
C ASN A 217 13.94 3.08 16.14
N GLY A 218 13.90 1.98 15.40
CA GLY A 218 12.75 1.08 15.27
C GLY A 218 12.89 -0.12 16.19
N LEU A 219 13.77 -1.06 15.87
CA LEU A 219 13.87 -2.33 16.59
C LEU A 219 14.45 -2.21 18.02
N LYS A 220 15.31 -1.23 18.28
CA LYS A 220 15.80 -0.97 19.64
C LYS A 220 14.80 -0.19 20.50
N ASN A 221 13.80 0.45 19.93
CA ASN A 221 12.72 1.11 20.65
C ASN A 221 11.61 0.09 20.98
N PRO A 222 11.43 -0.35 22.25
CA PRO A 222 10.57 -1.49 22.57
C PRO A 222 9.12 -1.36 22.09
N PRO A 223 8.38 -0.24 22.31
CA PRO A 223 7.02 -0.11 21.85
C PRO A 223 6.91 -0.16 20.31
N VAL A 224 7.86 0.43 19.56
CA VAL A 224 7.92 0.41 18.09
C VAL A 224 8.26 -0.99 17.61
N ARG A 225 9.28 -1.62 18.20
CA ARG A 225 9.71 -2.98 17.87
C ARG A 225 8.55 -3.97 17.84
N TYR A 226 7.72 -3.97 18.88
CA TYR A 226 6.61 -4.93 18.95
C TYR A 226 5.54 -4.67 17.89
N VAL A 227 5.26 -3.40 17.54
CA VAL A 227 4.35 -3.08 16.43
C VAL A 227 4.94 -3.49 15.08
N MET A 228 6.25 -3.31 14.88
CA MET A 228 6.94 -3.77 13.68
C MET A 228 6.95 -5.29 13.56
N LEU A 229 7.16 -6.03 14.68
CA LEU A 229 7.11 -7.49 14.68
C LEU A 229 5.71 -8.06 14.47
N ALA A 230 4.65 -7.31 14.78
CA ALA A 230 3.28 -7.67 14.45
C ALA A 230 2.97 -7.49 12.95
N ALA A 231 3.64 -6.54 12.28
CA ALA A 231 3.32 -6.14 10.90
C ALA A 231 3.38 -7.29 9.87
N PRO A 232 4.38 -8.19 9.86
CA PRO A 232 4.45 -9.30 8.92
C PRO A 232 3.21 -10.20 8.93
N PHE A 233 2.64 -10.43 10.10
CA PHE A 233 1.45 -11.28 10.25
C PHE A 233 0.21 -10.58 9.73
N SER A 234 -0.09 -9.37 10.20
CA SER A 234 -1.31 -8.65 9.77
C SER A 234 -1.24 -8.21 8.32
N ALA A 235 -0.13 -7.61 7.87
CA ALA A 235 0.01 -7.16 6.48
C ALA A 235 0.13 -8.32 5.51
N GLY A 236 0.88 -9.39 5.88
CA GLY A 236 1.00 -10.59 5.06
C GLY A 236 -0.33 -11.28 4.82
N VAL A 237 -1.15 -11.42 5.86
CA VAL A 237 -2.53 -11.91 5.75
C VAL A 237 -3.36 -10.98 4.89
N GLY A 238 -3.25 -9.66 5.09
CA GLY A 238 -3.98 -8.67 4.29
C GLY A 238 -3.73 -8.78 2.80
N ILE A 239 -2.45 -8.94 2.40
CA ILE A 239 -2.05 -9.12 1.00
C ILE A 239 -2.62 -10.44 0.45
N TYR A 240 -2.51 -11.53 1.21
CA TYR A 240 -3.06 -12.82 0.79
C TYR A 240 -4.58 -12.74 0.58
N VAL A 241 -5.33 -12.24 1.56
CA VAL A 241 -6.80 -12.16 1.49
C VAL A 241 -7.24 -11.33 0.29
N PHE A 242 -6.55 -10.22 -0.01
CA PHE A 242 -6.86 -9.38 -1.17
C PHE A 242 -6.81 -10.17 -2.49
N TYR A 243 -5.83 -11.06 -2.66
CA TYR A 243 -5.72 -11.89 -3.86
C TYR A 243 -6.60 -13.15 -3.80
N ALA A 244 -6.79 -13.74 -2.63
CA ALA A 244 -7.57 -14.96 -2.44
C ALA A 244 -9.09 -14.72 -2.56
N LEU A 245 -9.57 -13.50 -2.25
CA LEU A 245 -11.00 -13.17 -2.34
C LEU A 245 -11.56 -13.40 -3.75
N GLN A 246 -10.74 -13.24 -4.79
CA GLN A 246 -11.16 -13.36 -6.18
C GLN A 246 -11.64 -14.79 -6.50
N PRO A 247 -10.80 -15.83 -6.46
CA PRO A 247 -11.24 -17.19 -6.70
C PRO A 247 -12.20 -17.71 -5.61
N TYR A 248 -12.00 -17.35 -4.35
CA TYR A 248 -12.90 -17.77 -3.26
C TYR A 248 -14.36 -17.33 -3.48
N LEU A 249 -14.57 -16.08 -3.89
CA LEU A 249 -15.93 -15.59 -4.14
C LEU A 249 -16.53 -16.20 -5.41
N LEU A 250 -15.75 -16.48 -6.45
CA LEU A 250 -16.25 -17.18 -7.63
C LEU A 250 -16.63 -18.63 -7.33
N ASP A 251 -15.85 -19.34 -6.49
CA ASP A 251 -16.20 -20.68 -6.02
C ASP A 251 -17.55 -20.68 -5.28
N LEU A 252 -17.77 -19.68 -4.41
CA LEU A 252 -19.05 -19.53 -3.69
C LEU A 252 -20.20 -19.08 -4.59
N PHE A 253 -19.92 -18.29 -5.62
CA PHE A 253 -20.92 -17.84 -6.59
C PHE A 253 -21.35 -18.98 -7.51
N GLY A 254 -20.49 -19.98 -7.72
CA GLY A 254 -20.75 -21.17 -8.51
C GLY A 254 -20.55 -20.99 -10.03
N ASP A 255 -19.93 -19.88 -10.45
CA ASP A 255 -19.53 -19.64 -11.84
C ASP A 255 -18.06 -19.14 -11.88
N PRO A 256 -17.13 -19.99 -12.33
CA PRO A 256 -15.71 -19.64 -12.39
C PRO A 256 -15.38 -18.55 -13.43
N HIS A 257 -16.30 -18.24 -14.35
CA HIS A 257 -16.14 -17.23 -15.38
C HIS A 257 -16.84 -15.91 -15.07
N ALA A 258 -17.47 -15.77 -13.89
CA ALA A 258 -18.14 -14.54 -13.47
C ALA A 258 -17.14 -13.44 -13.07
N TYR A 259 -16.20 -13.08 -13.94
CA TYR A 259 -15.12 -12.12 -13.67
C TYR A 259 -15.62 -10.73 -13.28
N SER A 260 -16.80 -10.31 -13.74
CA SER A 260 -17.46 -9.09 -13.32
C SER A 260 -17.79 -9.10 -11.81
N ILE A 261 -18.13 -10.27 -11.24
CA ILE A 261 -18.38 -10.45 -9.82
C ILE A 261 -17.08 -10.29 -9.03
N ALA A 262 -15.95 -10.83 -9.53
CA ALA A 262 -14.64 -10.64 -8.91
C ALA A 262 -14.22 -9.16 -8.91
N GLY A 263 -14.39 -8.46 -10.03
CA GLY A 263 -14.13 -7.03 -10.15
C GLY A 263 -15.01 -6.18 -9.22
N LEU A 264 -16.30 -6.49 -9.12
CA LEU A 264 -17.23 -5.83 -8.21
C LEU A 264 -16.87 -6.09 -6.74
N ALA A 265 -16.51 -7.32 -6.39
CA ALA A 265 -16.06 -7.67 -5.05
C ALA A 265 -14.80 -6.91 -4.64
N ALA A 266 -13.81 -6.81 -5.54
CA ALA A 266 -12.63 -6.00 -5.32
C ALA A 266 -12.97 -4.51 -5.11
N ALA A 267 -13.91 -3.97 -5.88
CA ALA A 267 -14.40 -2.61 -5.72
C ALA A 267 -15.13 -2.39 -4.37
N ILE A 268 -15.95 -3.35 -3.92
CA ILE A 268 -16.62 -3.31 -2.61
C ILE A 268 -15.59 -3.31 -1.48
N VAL A 269 -14.57 -4.17 -1.54
CA VAL A 269 -13.50 -4.22 -0.54
C VAL A 269 -12.73 -2.90 -0.53
N ALA A 270 -12.39 -2.34 -1.70
CA ALA A 270 -11.74 -1.05 -1.80
C ALA A 270 -12.61 0.10 -1.24
N GLY A 271 -13.91 0.12 -1.53
CA GLY A 271 -14.85 1.07 -0.94
C GLY A 271 -14.96 0.93 0.58
N SER A 272 -14.94 -0.30 1.07
CA SER A 272 -14.92 -0.61 2.51
C SER A 272 -13.66 -0.07 3.20
N GLN A 273 -12.50 -0.10 2.51
CA GLN A 273 -11.27 0.51 3.02
C GLN A 273 -11.40 2.04 3.18
N VAL A 274 -12.02 2.72 2.21
CA VAL A 274 -12.29 4.16 2.33
C VAL A 274 -13.21 4.45 3.52
N LEU A 275 -14.28 3.67 3.68
CA LEU A 275 -15.20 3.78 4.80
C LEU A 275 -14.50 3.54 6.15
N GLY A 276 -13.65 2.52 6.23
CA GLY A 276 -12.86 2.21 7.42
C GLY A 276 -11.92 3.35 7.81
N GLY A 277 -11.22 3.93 6.85
CA GLY A 277 -10.39 5.12 7.08
C GLY A 277 -11.18 6.30 7.64
N TRP A 278 -12.40 6.52 7.12
CA TRP A 278 -13.29 7.57 7.63
C TRP A 278 -13.81 7.28 9.05
N LEU A 279 -13.98 6.01 9.41
CA LEU A 279 -14.39 5.60 10.76
C LEU A 279 -13.24 5.60 11.80
N ALA A 280 -12.00 5.74 11.40
CA ALA A 280 -10.85 5.72 12.29
C ALA A 280 -10.91 6.73 13.46
N PRO A 281 -11.37 8.00 13.29
CA PRO A 281 -11.56 8.93 14.40
C PRO A 281 -12.60 8.46 15.40
N LEU A 282 -13.66 7.78 14.95
CA LEU A 282 -14.69 7.20 15.81
C LEU A 282 -14.13 6.04 16.63
N ALA A 283 -13.43 5.10 15.99
CA ALA A 283 -12.72 4.01 16.66
C ALA A 283 -11.76 4.57 17.73
N ARG A 284 -11.09 5.67 17.42
CA ARG A 284 -10.19 6.35 18.34
C ARG A 284 -10.88 6.96 19.55
N ARG A 285 -12.10 7.48 19.38
CA ARG A 285 -12.89 8.05 20.50
C ARG A 285 -13.44 6.98 21.45
N LEU A 286 -13.71 5.78 20.94
CA LEU A 286 -14.23 4.67 21.75
C LEU A 286 -13.18 4.05 22.66
N PHE A 287 -11.89 4.19 22.34
CA PHE A 287 -10.81 3.56 23.09
C PHE A 287 -9.78 4.59 23.59
N HIS A 288 -9.45 4.55 24.88
CA HIS A 288 -8.46 5.43 25.50
C HIS A 288 -7.02 5.15 25.04
N LYS A 289 -6.73 3.94 24.55
CA LYS A 289 -5.41 3.51 24.09
C LYS A 289 -5.44 3.12 22.61
N ARG A 290 -4.44 3.59 21.85
CA ARG A 290 -4.27 3.23 20.44
C ARG A 290 -4.05 1.73 20.25
N THR A 291 -3.23 1.12 21.12
CA THR A 291 -3.00 -0.34 21.12
C THR A 291 -4.27 -1.15 21.36
N SER A 292 -5.28 -0.63 22.06
CA SER A 292 -6.57 -1.31 22.20
C SER A 292 -7.32 -1.43 20.86
N VAL A 293 -7.26 -0.38 20.03
CA VAL A 293 -7.84 -0.40 18.68
C VAL A 293 -7.12 -1.43 17.81
N LEU A 294 -5.78 -1.48 17.89
CA LEU A 294 -4.96 -2.42 17.11
C LEU A 294 -5.23 -3.87 17.52
N ILE A 295 -5.24 -4.15 18.83
CA ILE A 295 -5.50 -5.49 19.37
C ILE A 295 -6.91 -5.96 18.99
N LEU A 296 -7.93 -5.11 19.19
CA LEU A 296 -9.31 -5.46 18.84
C LEU A 296 -9.46 -5.64 17.33
N GLY A 297 -8.83 -4.77 16.53
CA GLY A 297 -8.84 -4.89 15.07
C GLY A 297 -8.28 -6.23 14.59
N SER A 298 -7.10 -6.64 15.10
CA SER A 298 -6.51 -7.94 14.76
C SER A 298 -7.35 -9.11 15.26
N VAL A 299 -7.92 -9.05 16.47
CA VAL A 299 -8.78 -10.13 16.99
C VAL A 299 -10.06 -10.25 16.17
N VAL A 300 -10.74 -9.13 15.90
CA VAL A 300 -11.97 -9.13 15.08
C VAL A 300 -11.68 -9.57 13.65
N GLY A 301 -10.58 -9.08 13.05
CA GLY A 301 -10.14 -9.51 11.73
C GLY A 301 -9.91 -11.01 11.66
N ALA A 302 -9.16 -11.56 12.62
CA ALA A 302 -8.91 -13.00 12.72
C ALA A 302 -10.19 -13.82 12.89
N VAL A 303 -11.13 -13.38 13.75
CA VAL A 303 -12.42 -14.05 13.93
C VAL A 303 -13.23 -14.03 12.64
N ILE A 304 -13.27 -12.90 11.92
CA ILE A 304 -13.97 -12.82 10.63
C ILE A 304 -13.36 -13.82 9.63
N LEU A 305 -12.03 -13.92 9.53
CA LEU A 305 -11.35 -14.86 8.63
C LEU A 305 -11.62 -16.33 9.03
N LEU A 306 -11.65 -16.63 10.33
CA LEU A 306 -12.05 -17.96 10.82
C LEU A 306 -13.50 -18.27 10.41
N VAL A 307 -14.44 -17.35 10.59
CA VAL A 307 -15.84 -17.54 10.20
C VAL A 307 -15.99 -17.73 8.69
N LEU A 308 -15.19 -17.01 7.89
CA LEU A 308 -15.14 -17.19 6.42
C LEU A 308 -14.74 -18.62 6.04
N GLY A 309 -13.88 -19.27 6.81
CA GLY A 309 -13.51 -20.67 6.61
C GLY A 309 -14.65 -21.67 6.73
N PHE A 310 -15.75 -21.28 7.38
CA PHE A 310 -16.97 -22.10 7.52
C PHE A 310 -18.14 -21.60 6.67
N THR A 311 -17.99 -20.45 6.01
CA THR A 311 -19.06 -19.82 5.23
C THR A 311 -19.18 -20.51 3.87
N ARG A 312 -20.44 -20.84 3.50
CA ARG A 312 -20.81 -21.46 2.21
C ARG A 312 -21.74 -20.57 1.38
N VAL A 313 -22.06 -19.38 1.85
CA VAL A 313 -23.01 -18.48 1.21
C VAL A 313 -22.26 -17.22 0.72
N PHE A 314 -22.33 -16.99 -0.59
CA PHE A 314 -21.66 -15.87 -1.28
C PHE A 314 -21.89 -14.51 -0.60
N TRP A 315 -23.18 -14.16 -0.34
CA TRP A 315 -23.52 -12.85 0.23
C TRP A 315 -22.99 -12.65 1.65
N ILE A 316 -22.99 -13.72 2.45
CA ILE A 316 -22.41 -13.66 3.80
C ILE A 316 -20.90 -13.48 3.72
N ALA A 317 -20.24 -14.21 2.82
CA ALA A 317 -18.81 -14.07 2.60
C ALA A 317 -18.41 -12.66 2.15
N LEU A 318 -19.18 -12.08 1.21
CA LEU A 318 -18.95 -10.72 0.72
C LEU A 318 -19.10 -9.67 1.84
N VAL A 319 -20.14 -9.78 2.68
CA VAL A 319 -20.33 -8.88 3.83
C VAL A 319 -19.21 -9.04 4.85
N LEU A 320 -18.79 -10.26 5.16
CA LEU A 320 -17.69 -10.52 6.08
C LEU A 320 -16.35 -9.95 5.57
N LEU A 321 -16.06 -10.10 4.27
CA LEU A 321 -14.88 -9.50 3.65
C LEU A 321 -14.94 -7.97 3.67
N ALA A 322 -16.09 -7.37 3.41
CA ALA A 322 -16.29 -5.93 3.54
C ALA A 322 -16.05 -5.44 4.98
N LEU A 323 -16.60 -6.15 5.98
CA LEU A 323 -16.38 -5.85 7.39
C LEU A 323 -14.92 -6.00 7.79
N TRP A 324 -14.25 -7.06 7.34
CA TRP A 324 -12.83 -7.27 7.55
C TRP A 324 -12.00 -6.09 7.00
N ALA A 325 -12.30 -5.64 5.78
CA ALA A 325 -11.64 -4.49 5.16
C ALA A 325 -11.88 -3.18 5.93
N VAL A 326 -13.12 -2.93 6.41
CA VAL A 326 -13.45 -1.77 7.25
C VAL A 326 -12.64 -1.77 8.55
N VAL A 327 -12.60 -2.91 9.25
CA VAL A 327 -11.90 -3.05 10.54
C VAL A 327 -10.39 -2.81 10.36
N GLY A 328 -9.76 -3.45 9.37
CA GLY A 328 -8.34 -3.28 9.07
C GLY A 328 -8.01 -1.83 8.71
N SER A 329 -8.81 -1.22 7.84
CA SER A 329 -8.59 0.16 7.39
C SER A 329 -8.85 1.20 8.46
N ALA A 330 -9.75 0.96 9.42
CA ALA A 330 -9.94 1.83 10.57
C ALA A 330 -8.74 1.77 11.53
N ALA A 331 -8.06 0.63 11.65
CA ALA A 331 -6.88 0.47 12.48
C ALA A 331 -5.61 1.09 11.87
N THR A 332 -5.51 1.18 10.54
CA THR A 332 -4.30 1.64 9.83
C THR A 332 -3.84 3.04 10.24
N PRO A 333 -4.67 4.12 10.18
CA PRO A 333 -4.22 5.45 10.58
C PRO A 333 -3.93 5.54 12.09
N VAL A 334 -4.60 4.75 12.93
CA VAL A 334 -4.29 4.67 14.37
C VAL A 334 -2.90 4.08 14.59
N ARG A 335 -2.55 3.02 13.84
CA ARG A 335 -1.22 2.42 13.86
C ARG A 335 -0.15 3.39 13.37
N GLN A 336 -0.39 4.05 12.25
CA GLN A 336 0.53 5.05 11.71
C GLN A 336 0.78 6.19 12.70
N ALA A 337 -0.27 6.75 13.30
CA ALA A 337 -0.14 7.79 14.31
C ALA A 337 0.64 7.31 15.54
N TYR A 338 0.38 6.08 16.01
CA TYR A 338 1.10 5.52 17.17
C TYR A 338 2.59 5.38 16.88
N VAL A 339 2.96 4.81 15.74
CA VAL A 339 4.37 4.65 15.36
C VAL A 339 5.04 6.00 15.12
N ASN A 340 4.37 6.95 14.45
CA ASN A 340 4.88 8.29 14.19
C ASN A 340 5.22 9.07 15.47
N ASP A 341 4.38 8.97 16.49
CA ASP A 341 4.59 9.71 17.75
C ASP A 341 5.71 9.10 18.63
N LEU A 342 6.13 7.87 18.34
CA LEU A 342 7.21 7.17 19.03
C LEU A 342 8.59 7.37 18.41
N ILE A 343 8.65 7.94 17.19
CA ILE A 343 9.88 8.07 16.41
C ILE A 343 10.29 9.54 16.34
N PRO A 344 11.59 9.87 16.56
CA PRO A 344 12.10 11.22 16.38
C PRO A 344 11.86 11.73 14.94
N SER A 345 11.44 13.01 14.81
CA SER A 345 11.08 13.62 13.51
C SER A 345 12.14 13.44 12.44
N LYS A 346 13.44 13.55 12.81
CA LYS A 346 14.58 13.44 11.89
C LYS A 346 14.71 12.06 11.22
N GLN A 347 14.19 10.99 11.86
CA GLN A 347 14.36 9.61 11.41
C GLN A 347 13.03 8.94 11.02
N ARG A 348 11.95 9.71 11.10
CA ARG A 348 10.58 9.21 10.91
C ARG A 348 10.38 8.54 9.56
N ALA A 349 10.80 9.19 8.48
CA ALA A 349 10.64 8.64 7.12
C ALA A 349 11.36 7.30 6.98
N THR A 350 12.60 7.20 7.45
CA THR A 350 13.42 5.97 7.38
C THR A 350 12.79 4.81 8.15
N VAL A 351 12.34 5.07 9.39
CA VAL A 351 11.75 4.03 10.24
C VAL A 351 10.39 3.59 9.72
N LEU A 352 9.57 4.51 9.16
CA LEU A 352 8.29 4.16 8.54
C LEU A 352 8.45 3.36 7.25
N SER A 353 9.48 3.67 6.44
CA SER A 353 9.83 2.87 5.26
C SER A 353 10.20 1.45 5.65
N PHE A 354 11.03 1.29 6.69
CA PHE A 354 11.38 -0.03 7.21
C PHE A 354 10.18 -0.79 7.79
N ASP A 355 9.27 -0.11 8.48
CA ASP A 355 8.03 -0.70 8.98
C ASP A 355 7.16 -1.23 7.83
N SER A 356 7.07 -0.49 6.73
CA SER A 356 6.41 -0.94 5.50
C SER A 356 7.09 -2.17 4.88
N LEU A 357 8.43 -2.19 4.84
CA LEU A 357 9.21 -3.34 4.38
C LEU A 357 8.98 -4.57 5.25
N MET A 358 8.92 -4.42 6.57
CA MET A 358 8.57 -5.49 7.52
C MET A 358 7.18 -6.07 7.22
N GLY A 359 6.18 -5.22 7.00
CA GLY A 359 4.85 -5.66 6.60
C GLY A 359 4.85 -6.45 5.28
N SER A 360 5.52 -5.90 4.26
CA SER A 360 5.63 -6.53 2.94
C SER A 360 6.39 -7.87 2.99
N SER A 361 7.42 -7.99 3.84
CA SER A 361 8.14 -9.27 4.02
C SER A 361 7.23 -10.40 4.51
N GLY A 362 6.21 -10.07 5.32
CA GLY A 362 5.15 -11.01 5.70
C GLY A 362 4.39 -11.54 4.49
N GLY A 363 4.07 -10.67 3.52
CA GLY A 363 3.43 -11.08 2.26
C GLY A 363 4.27 -12.06 1.44
N VAL A 364 5.60 -11.92 1.45
CA VAL A 364 6.49 -12.85 0.73
C VAL A 364 6.37 -14.29 1.27
N VAL A 365 6.16 -14.45 2.57
CA VAL A 365 6.06 -15.78 3.22
C VAL A 365 4.62 -16.28 3.29
N VAL A 366 3.68 -15.42 3.70
CA VAL A 366 2.29 -15.80 3.96
C VAL A 366 1.56 -16.19 2.68
N GLN A 367 1.81 -15.49 1.56
CA GLN A 367 1.11 -15.79 0.29
C GLN A 367 1.36 -17.22 -0.20
N PRO A 368 2.59 -17.70 -0.42
CA PRO A 368 2.79 -19.07 -0.90
C PRO A 368 2.40 -20.11 0.14
N LEU A 369 2.57 -19.83 1.45
CA LEU A 369 2.14 -20.73 2.52
C LEU A 369 0.62 -20.99 2.47
N LEU A 370 -0.15 -19.92 2.39
CA LEU A 370 -1.62 -20.00 2.33
C LEU A 370 -2.11 -20.45 0.94
N GLY A 371 -1.38 -20.13 -0.13
CA GLY A 371 -1.62 -20.68 -1.47
C GLY A 371 -1.49 -22.21 -1.48
N ARG A 372 -0.47 -22.76 -0.82
CA ARG A 372 -0.38 -24.21 -0.62
C ARG A 372 -1.52 -24.77 0.23
N GLY A 373 -1.95 -24.01 1.25
CA GLY A 373 -3.15 -24.36 2.04
C GLY A 373 -4.41 -24.41 1.17
N ALA A 374 -4.56 -23.49 0.21
CA ALA A 374 -5.67 -23.49 -0.74
C ALA A 374 -5.62 -24.69 -1.70
N ASP A 375 -4.43 -25.11 -2.18
CA ASP A 375 -4.28 -26.31 -3.00
C ASP A 375 -4.69 -27.61 -2.27
N LEU A 376 -4.34 -27.71 -0.99
CA LEU A 376 -4.55 -28.94 -0.22
C LEU A 376 -5.94 -29.04 0.41
N TYR A 377 -6.50 -27.91 0.84
CA TYR A 377 -7.70 -27.88 1.69
C TYR A 377 -8.79 -26.94 1.18
N GLY A 378 -8.55 -26.24 0.07
CA GLY A 378 -9.44 -25.23 -0.49
C GLY A 378 -9.34 -23.84 0.18
N TYR A 379 -9.92 -22.84 -0.47
CA TYR A 379 -9.90 -21.44 0.00
C TYR A 379 -10.53 -21.25 1.38
N PRO A 380 -11.67 -21.90 1.74
CA PRO A 380 -12.23 -21.77 3.07
C PRO A 380 -11.23 -22.11 4.18
N ALA A 381 -10.56 -23.26 4.07
CA ALA A 381 -9.57 -23.67 5.04
C ALA A 381 -8.35 -22.75 5.07
N SER A 382 -7.90 -22.27 3.90
CA SER A 382 -6.79 -21.34 3.78
C SER A 382 -7.12 -19.98 4.44
N LEU A 383 -8.35 -19.47 4.31
CA LEU A 383 -8.80 -18.26 5.01
C LEU A 383 -8.88 -18.46 6.53
N ALA A 384 -9.30 -19.64 6.99
CA ALA A 384 -9.23 -19.98 8.42
C ALA A 384 -7.79 -19.98 8.93
N MET A 385 -6.85 -20.57 8.15
CA MET A 385 -5.40 -20.53 8.47
C MET A 385 -4.87 -19.10 8.50
N ALA A 386 -5.33 -18.23 7.60
CA ALA A 386 -4.99 -16.80 7.61
C ALA A 386 -5.44 -16.14 8.92
N GLY A 387 -6.64 -16.44 9.42
CA GLY A 387 -7.12 -15.96 10.72
C GLY A 387 -6.22 -16.42 11.88
N VAL A 388 -5.72 -17.66 11.85
CA VAL A 388 -4.77 -18.18 12.86
C VAL A 388 -3.44 -17.41 12.78
N ILE A 389 -2.93 -17.14 11.58
CA ILE A 389 -1.71 -16.34 11.40
C ILE A 389 -1.89 -14.91 11.92
N GLU A 390 -3.03 -14.28 11.65
CA GLU A 390 -3.30 -12.92 12.11
C GLU A 390 -3.34 -12.81 13.64
N ILE A 391 -3.81 -13.83 14.35
CA ILE A 391 -3.80 -13.90 15.82
C ILE A 391 -2.36 -13.83 16.38
N ILE A 392 -1.36 -14.28 15.64
CA ILE A 392 0.06 -14.18 16.07
C ILE A 392 0.52 -12.73 16.24
N ALA A 393 -0.11 -11.78 15.57
CA ALA A 393 0.17 -10.36 15.77
C ALA A 393 -0.24 -9.87 17.18
N VAL A 394 -1.27 -10.46 17.79
CA VAL A 394 -1.87 -9.99 19.05
C VAL A 394 -0.91 -10.01 20.24
N PRO A 395 -0.12 -11.07 20.52
CA PRO A 395 0.90 -11.06 21.57
C PRO A 395 1.89 -9.90 21.46
N PHE A 396 2.34 -9.59 20.25
CA PHE A 396 3.25 -8.46 20.01
C PHE A 396 2.57 -7.12 20.30
N LEU A 397 1.32 -6.94 19.89
CA LEU A 397 0.55 -5.71 20.21
C LEU A 397 0.30 -5.58 21.72
N ILE A 398 0.03 -6.68 22.42
CA ILE A 398 -0.06 -6.69 23.88
C ILE A 398 1.28 -6.34 24.52
N ALA A 399 2.40 -6.85 24.00
CA ALA A 399 3.73 -6.51 24.47
C ALA A 399 4.05 -5.02 24.26
N SER A 400 3.68 -4.43 23.12
CA SER A 400 3.77 -2.99 22.89
C SER A 400 2.94 -2.18 23.90
N ARG A 401 1.69 -2.61 24.17
CA ARG A 401 0.82 -1.97 25.17
C ARG A 401 1.42 -1.98 26.57
N ARG A 402 2.11 -3.06 26.97
CA ARG A 402 2.76 -3.19 28.28
C ARG A 402 3.92 -2.21 28.48
N GLN A 403 4.49 -1.66 27.41
CA GLN A 403 5.53 -0.63 27.49
C GLN A 403 4.99 0.71 27.99
N SER A 404 3.66 0.88 28.07
CA SER A 404 2.99 2.09 28.63
C SER A 404 3.48 3.40 28.01
N ALA A 405 3.82 3.40 26.72
CA ALA A 405 4.32 4.57 26.01
C ALA A 405 3.30 5.73 26.08
N SER A 406 3.79 6.97 26.22
CA SER A 406 2.93 8.17 26.27
C SER A 406 2.06 8.31 25.02
N ALA A 407 2.61 7.96 23.84
CA ALA A 407 1.90 7.94 22.57
C ALA A 407 0.71 6.97 22.51
N ASP A 408 0.60 6.00 23.42
CA ASP A 408 -0.55 5.08 23.48
C ASP A 408 -1.81 5.74 24.02
N ARG A 409 -1.68 6.80 24.83
CA ARG A 409 -2.81 7.51 25.42
C ARG A 409 -3.40 8.54 24.46
N SER A 410 -4.69 8.77 24.58
CA SER A 410 -5.37 9.87 23.89
C SER A 410 -5.01 11.19 24.58
N THR A 411 -4.30 12.06 23.90
CA THR A 411 -4.26 13.48 24.29
C THR A 411 -5.56 14.15 23.84
N SER A 412 -6.68 13.77 24.44
CA SER A 412 -7.89 14.58 24.44
C SER A 412 -7.86 15.48 25.68
N THR A 413 -6.84 16.33 25.79
CA THR A 413 -6.96 17.55 26.57
C THR A 413 -7.50 18.60 25.62
N PRO A 414 -8.63 19.26 25.89
CA PRO A 414 -9.00 20.46 25.16
C PRO A 414 -7.83 21.43 25.26
N ALA A 415 -7.51 22.11 24.18
CA ALA A 415 -6.62 23.25 24.21
C ALA A 415 -7.25 24.32 25.10
N GLY A 416 -6.90 24.28 26.37
CA GLY A 416 -7.34 25.14 27.44
C GLY A 416 -6.19 25.33 28.40
N THR A 417 -5.57 26.51 28.32
CA THR A 417 -4.79 27.17 29.38
C THR A 417 -3.52 26.45 29.88
N ASP A 418 -2.46 26.57 29.07
CA ASP A 418 -1.14 26.88 29.60
C ASP A 418 -0.47 27.91 28.69
N GLN A 419 -0.99 29.14 28.76
CA GLN A 419 -0.21 30.33 28.48
C GLN A 419 0.74 30.52 29.66
N GLN A 420 1.84 29.80 29.72
CA GLN A 420 3.05 30.31 30.34
C GLN A 420 3.64 31.26 29.30
N GLY A 421 3.38 32.54 29.54
CA GLY A 421 3.96 33.64 28.79
C GLY A 421 5.49 33.53 28.74
N PRO A 422 6.13 34.07 27.71
CA PRO A 422 7.57 34.11 27.64
C PRO A 422 8.11 34.84 28.85
N ALA A 423 9.10 34.24 29.53
CA ALA A 423 9.88 34.90 30.55
C ALA A 423 10.35 36.27 30.00
N LYS A 424 9.99 37.32 30.72
CA LYS A 424 10.51 38.66 30.43
C LYS A 424 12.02 38.58 30.72
N ASP A 425 12.83 38.43 29.70
CA ASP A 425 14.22 38.82 29.77
C ASP A 425 14.26 40.34 29.97
N GLU A 426 14.57 40.73 31.18
CA GLU A 426 14.91 42.10 31.53
C GLU A 426 16.17 42.53 30.78
N TRP A 427 15.94 43.27 29.69
CA TRP A 427 17.02 43.98 29.04
C TRP A 427 17.53 45.07 29.96
N GLN A 428 18.73 44.91 30.57
CA GLN A 428 19.43 45.97 31.31
C GLN A 428 20.35 46.73 30.33
N PRO A 429 20.19 48.06 30.20
CA PRO A 429 21.10 48.86 29.42
C PRO A 429 22.42 49.01 30.20
N GLY A 430 23.54 48.64 29.56
CA GLY A 430 24.89 48.87 30.08
C GLY A 430 25.24 50.38 30.08
N PRO A 431 26.16 50.81 30.98
CA PRO A 431 26.48 52.21 31.16
C PRO A 431 27.23 52.78 29.95
N ALA A 432 26.87 53.99 29.60
CA ALA A 432 27.54 54.82 28.62
C ALA A 432 28.95 55.19 29.07
N ALA A 433 29.94 54.95 28.24
CA ALA A 433 31.24 55.67 28.18
C ALA A 433 31.73 55.70 26.72
#